data_a673ea68489b789affebe2c87589cf24
#
_entry.id   a673ea68489b789affebe2c87589cf24
#
_cell.length_a   1.000
_cell.length_b   1.000
_cell.length_c   1.000
_cell.angle_alpha   90.00
_cell.angle_beta   90.00
_cell.angle_gamma   90.00
#
_symmetry.space_group_name_H-M   'P 1'
#
loop_
_entity.id
_entity.type
_entity.pdbx_description
1 polymer ?
#
loop_
_entity_poly.entity_id
_entity_poly.type
_entity_poly.pdbx_seq_one_letter_code
_entity_poly.pdbx_strand_id
1 'polypeptide(L)'
;MTENRSDNVRRCLLVSCHPLADSLCNHLVDRVKQGFAGHPIEVEYFDLYDSGFAAPLTAAERRCYFAGEFDAAALGAEIAALQRAEILVLVFPTWWFGMPALLKGWFDRVWAPGVAFAHPTEPGGRITAKLDRLRHCLVVTTLGSPWWFDRLIMWRPLRRILEKALIGTCAPGARFDMLSLYNAMALEQPRLDRFLARIDDAVVDIAQSRPAGVRLPGRYLL
;
A
#
# COMPACT_ATOMS: atom_id res chain seq x y z
N MET A 1 -25.06 -18.99 -23.99
CA MET A 1 -24.05 -19.10 -22.92
C MET A 1 -23.62 -17.67 -22.57
N THR A 2 -24.26 -17.11 -21.56
CA THR A 2 -23.96 -15.79 -21.02
C THR A 2 -22.81 -15.98 -20.02
N GLU A 3 -21.56 -15.72 -20.45
CA GLU A 3 -20.43 -15.63 -19.55
C GLU A 3 -20.73 -14.56 -18.50
N ASN A 4 -20.61 -14.98 -17.25
CA ASN A 4 -20.92 -14.20 -16.08
C ASN A 4 -19.89 -13.05 -15.99
N ARG A 5 -20.28 -11.82 -16.35
CA ARG A 5 -19.44 -10.60 -16.32
C ARG A 5 -18.94 -10.20 -14.91
N SER A 6 -19.38 -10.90 -13.86
CA SER A 6 -19.02 -10.60 -12.47
C SER A 6 -17.63 -11.14 -12.05
N ASP A 7 -17.06 -12.11 -12.78
CA ASP A 7 -15.82 -12.77 -12.36
C ASP A 7 -14.52 -12.04 -12.76
N ASN A 8 -14.61 -10.88 -13.42
CA ASN A 8 -13.43 -10.19 -13.95
C ASN A 8 -13.18 -8.79 -13.33
N VAL A 9 -13.88 -8.44 -12.24
CA VAL A 9 -13.69 -7.17 -11.54
C VAL A 9 -12.59 -7.33 -10.50
N ARG A 10 -11.46 -6.65 -10.71
CA ARG A 10 -10.35 -6.64 -9.76
C ARG A 10 -10.63 -5.70 -8.59
N ARG A 11 -10.08 -6.01 -7.41
CA ARG A 11 -10.28 -5.21 -6.21
C ARG A 11 -9.03 -4.39 -5.89
N CYS A 12 -9.23 -3.08 -5.79
CA CYS A 12 -8.21 -2.13 -5.40
C CYS A 12 -8.52 -1.61 -4.00
N LEU A 13 -7.59 -1.80 -3.08
CA LEU A 13 -7.58 -1.11 -1.79
C LEU A 13 -6.75 0.17 -1.93
N LEU A 14 -7.40 1.32 -1.80
CA LEU A 14 -6.78 2.63 -1.80
C LEU A 14 -6.78 3.19 -0.39
N VAL A 15 -5.60 3.44 0.18
CA VAL A 15 -5.44 3.99 1.53
C VAL A 15 -4.75 5.34 1.43
N SER A 16 -5.36 6.38 2.03
CA SER A 16 -4.76 7.69 2.16
C SER A 16 -4.49 8.07 3.61
N CYS A 17 -3.52 8.97 3.80
CA CYS A 17 -3.14 9.42 5.12
C CYS A 17 -2.67 10.87 5.09
N HIS A 18 -3.61 11.83 5.20
CA HIS A 18 -3.30 13.27 5.33
C HIS A 18 -4.38 13.98 6.15
N PRO A 19 -4.01 14.83 7.14
CA PRO A 19 -4.99 15.46 8.04
C PRO A 19 -5.84 16.57 7.40
N LEU A 20 -5.42 17.12 6.26
CA LEU A 20 -6.12 18.23 5.60
C LEU A 20 -6.86 17.73 4.37
N ALA A 21 -8.17 17.98 4.31
CA ALA A 21 -9.01 17.54 3.19
C ALA A 21 -8.64 18.23 1.84
N ASP A 22 -8.16 19.46 1.89
CA ASP A 22 -7.73 20.27 0.73
C ASP A 22 -6.25 20.08 0.37
N SER A 23 -5.62 19.03 0.87
CA SER A 23 -4.19 18.75 0.64
C SER A 23 -3.88 18.28 -0.78
N LEU A 24 -2.63 18.50 -1.19
CA LEU A 24 -2.10 17.90 -2.41
C LEU A 24 -2.25 16.36 -2.40
N CYS A 25 -2.10 15.72 -1.24
CA CYS A 25 -2.32 14.27 -1.12
C CYS A 25 -3.72 13.85 -1.55
N ASN A 26 -4.75 14.56 -1.10
CA ASN A 26 -6.14 14.23 -1.50
C ASN A 26 -6.40 14.52 -2.98
N HIS A 27 -5.78 15.56 -3.55
CA HIS A 27 -5.80 15.77 -4.99
C HIS A 27 -5.17 14.58 -5.76
N LEU A 28 -4.07 14.01 -5.25
CA LEU A 28 -3.46 12.80 -5.83
C LEU A 28 -4.34 11.55 -5.66
N VAL A 29 -5.07 11.42 -4.55
CA VAL A 29 -6.09 10.37 -4.34
C VAL A 29 -7.16 10.45 -5.41
N ASP A 30 -7.72 11.64 -5.65
CA ASP A 30 -8.75 11.84 -6.67
C ASP A 30 -8.24 11.51 -8.06
N ARG A 31 -6.97 11.85 -8.36
CA ARG A 31 -6.36 11.48 -9.65
C ARG A 31 -6.26 9.97 -9.83
N VAL A 32 -5.88 9.24 -8.79
CA VAL A 32 -5.84 7.76 -8.82
C VAL A 32 -7.24 7.18 -9.03
N LYS A 33 -8.26 7.68 -8.29
CA LYS A 33 -9.65 7.24 -8.44
C LYS A 33 -10.17 7.47 -9.86
N GLN A 34 -9.91 8.67 -10.41
CA GLN A 34 -10.28 9.01 -11.78
C GLN A 34 -9.62 8.10 -12.81
N GLY A 35 -8.35 7.78 -12.61
CA GLY A 35 -7.60 6.90 -13.51
C GLY A 35 -8.13 5.46 -13.52
N PHE A 36 -8.66 4.95 -12.41
CA PHE A 36 -9.32 3.64 -12.38
C PHE A 36 -10.76 3.67 -12.88
N ALA A 37 -11.38 4.85 -12.96
CA ALA A 37 -12.75 4.97 -13.47
C ALA A 37 -12.80 4.50 -14.95
N GLY A 38 -13.79 3.68 -15.28
CA GLY A 38 -13.91 3.09 -16.62
C GLY A 38 -13.15 1.78 -16.83
N HIS A 39 -12.36 1.35 -15.87
CA HIS A 39 -11.75 0.01 -15.83
C HIS A 39 -12.55 -0.95 -14.97
N PRO A 40 -12.49 -2.28 -15.18
CA PRO A 40 -13.15 -3.27 -14.35
C PRO A 40 -12.40 -3.44 -13.01
N ILE A 41 -12.26 -2.35 -12.25
CA ILE A 41 -11.58 -2.27 -10.97
C ILE A 41 -12.53 -1.61 -9.97
N GLU A 42 -12.87 -2.33 -8.91
CA GLU A 42 -13.63 -1.83 -7.78
C GLU A 42 -12.65 -1.23 -6.77
N VAL A 43 -12.75 0.09 -6.52
CA VAL A 43 -11.89 0.80 -5.58
C VAL A 43 -12.58 0.91 -4.23
N GLU A 44 -12.03 0.24 -3.23
CA GLU A 44 -12.40 0.38 -1.82
C GLU A 44 -11.43 1.38 -1.18
N TYR A 45 -11.95 2.50 -0.68
CA TYR A 45 -11.15 3.63 -0.22
C TYR A 45 -11.23 3.83 1.29
N PHE A 46 -10.08 3.94 1.93
CA PHE A 46 -9.93 4.28 3.35
C PHE A 46 -9.08 5.55 3.50
N ASP A 47 -9.70 6.62 3.99
CA ASP A 47 -8.98 7.76 4.54
C ASP A 47 -8.75 7.52 6.03
N LEU A 48 -7.50 7.36 6.43
CA LEU A 48 -7.17 7.02 7.82
C LEU A 48 -7.46 8.16 8.81
N TYR A 49 -7.47 9.42 8.35
CA TYR A 49 -7.85 10.53 9.21
C TYR A 49 -9.37 10.69 9.32
N ASP A 50 -10.09 10.59 8.20
CA ASP A 50 -11.53 10.73 8.18
C ASP A 50 -12.23 9.57 8.89
N SER A 51 -11.71 8.36 8.77
CA SER A 51 -12.23 7.17 9.47
C SER A 51 -11.99 7.16 10.98
N GLY A 52 -11.20 8.10 11.51
CA GLY A 52 -10.82 8.11 12.92
C GLY A 52 -9.96 6.90 13.33
N PHE A 53 -9.17 6.37 12.39
CA PHE A 53 -8.33 5.19 12.66
C PHE A 53 -7.38 5.40 13.83
N ALA A 54 -7.43 4.52 14.83
CA ALA A 54 -6.52 4.57 15.98
C ALA A 54 -5.18 3.88 15.64
N ALA A 55 -4.10 4.67 15.56
CA ALA A 55 -2.78 4.16 15.18
C ALA A 55 -2.11 3.22 16.19
N PRO A 56 -2.17 3.46 17.51
CA PRO A 56 -1.40 2.66 18.46
C PRO A 56 -1.89 1.21 18.53
N LEU A 57 -0.96 0.28 18.36
CA LEU A 57 -1.20 -1.13 18.68
C LEU A 57 -1.47 -1.26 20.18
N THR A 58 -2.61 -1.83 20.54
CA THR A 58 -3.00 -1.98 21.95
C THR A 58 -2.22 -3.10 22.64
N ALA A 59 -2.19 -3.07 23.98
CA ALA A 59 -1.58 -4.15 24.74
C ALA A 59 -2.31 -5.50 24.55
N ALA A 60 -3.61 -5.48 24.31
CA ALA A 60 -4.40 -6.67 24.01
C ALA A 60 -4.00 -7.25 22.65
N GLU A 61 -4.02 -6.44 21.58
CA GLU A 61 -3.58 -6.84 20.24
C GLU A 61 -2.14 -7.39 20.28
N ARG A 62 -1.25 -6.74 21.02
CA ARG A 62 0.16 -7.19 21.15
C ARG A 62 0.30 -8.56 21.84
N ARG A 63 -0.53 -8.87 22.82
CA ARG A 63 -0.54 -10.21 23.43
C ARG A 63 -0.99 -11.28 22.45
N CYS A 64 -2.03 -11.00 21.68
CA CYS A 64 -2.57 -11.92 20.68
C CYS A 64 -1.63 -12.12 19.48
N TYR A 65 -0.65 -11.21 19.27
CA TYR A 65 0.23 -11.21 18.10
C TYR A 65 1.01 -12.51 17.92
N PHE A 66 1.34 -13.22 19.00
CA PHE A 66 2.03 -14.51 18.98
C PHE A 66 1.13 -15.69 19.36
N ALA A 67 -0.07 -15.42 19.86
CA ALA A 67 -1.02 -16.49 20.25
C ALA A 67 -1.74 -17.13 19.06
N GLY A 68 -1.57 -16.60 17.85
CA GLY A 68 -2.25 -17.10 16.64
C GLY A 68 -3.71 -16.68 16.49
N GLU A 69 -4.26 -16.00 17.46
CA GLU A 69 -5.63 -15.49 17.52
C GLU A 69 -5.60 -13.96 17.61
N PHE A 70 -5.29 -13.30 16.51
CA PHE A 70 -5.39 -11.84 16.44
C PHE A 70 -6.86 -11.43 16.44
N ASP A 71 -7.32 -10.73 17.48
CA ASP A 71 -8.67 -10.19 17.54
C ASP A 71 -8.82 -9.04 16.53
N ALA A 72 -9.36 -9.40 15.40
CA ALA A 72 -9.58 -8.50 14.26
C ALA A 72 -10.92 -7.76 14.35
N ALA A 73 -11.74 -7.94 15.40
CA ALA A 73 -13.13 -7.45 15.42
C ALA A 73 -13.22 -5.93 15.19
N ALA A 74 -12.29 -5.15 15.76
CA ALA A 74 -12.26 -3.70 15.60
C ALA A 74 -11.71 -3.22 14.24
N LEU A 75 -11.10 -4.10 13.44
CA LEU A 75 -10.42 -3.80 12.16
C LEU A 75 -10.92 -4.71 11.02
N GLY A 76 -12.09 -5.31 11.21
CA GLY A 76 -12.62 -6.32 10.30
C GLY A 76 -12.80 -5.82 8.86
N ALA A 77 -13.19 -4.56 8.68
CA ALA A 77 -13.37 -3.97 7.36
C ALA A 77 -12.03 -3.81 6.63
N GLU A 78 -11.04 -3.22 7.29
CA GLU A 78 -9.70 -2.97 6.74
C GLU A 78 -8.97 -4.27 6.43
N ILE A 79 -9.06 -5.25 7.32
CA ILE A 79 -8.48 -6.58 7.14
C ILE A 79 -9.14 -7.31 5.97
N ALA A 80 -10.46 -7.32 5.93
CA ALA A 80 -11.19 -7.95 4.84
C ALA A 80 -10.89 -7.27 3.48
N ALA A 81 -10.77 -5.94 3.46
CA ALA A 81 -10.38 -5.19 2.26
C ALA A 81 -8.97 -5.57 1.80
N LEU A 82 -7.99 -5.64 2.72
CA LEU A 82 -6.62 -6.04 2.42
C LEU A 82 -6.54 -7.48 1.87
N GLN A 83 -7.24 -8.40 2.48
CA GLN A 83 -7.24 -9.81 2.06
C GLN A 83 -7.89 -10.04 0.69
N ARG A 84 -8.86 -9.20 0.31
CA ARG A 84 -9.50 -9.24 -1.02
C ARG A 84 -8.70 -8.53 -2.09
N ALA A 85 -7.80 -7.60 -1.72
CA ALA A 85 -7.12 -6.72 -2.64
C ALA A 85 -6.18 -7.46 -3.59
N GLU A 86 -6.30 -7.14 -4.88
CA GLU A 86 -5.33 -7.49 -5.92
C GLU A 86 -4.40 -6.31 -6.23
N ILE A 87 -4.86 -5.10 -5.92
CA ILE A 87 -4.14 -3.85 -6.08
C ILE A 87 -4.18 -3.11 -4.74
N LEU A 88 -3.03 -2.70 -4.23
CA LEU A 88 -2.89 -1.81 -3.09
C LEU A 88 -2.33 -0.48 -3.59
N VAL A 89 -3.03 0.61 -3.31
CA VAL A 89 -2.53 1.96 -3.57
C VAL A 89 -2.42 2.72 -2.25
N LEU A 90 -1.25 3.30 -1.99
CA LEU A 90 -0.98 4.10 -0.81
C LEU A 90 -0.68 5.53 -1.24
N VAL A 91 -1.43 6.52 -0.71
CA VAL A 91 -1.22 7.95 -1.01
C VAL A 91 -1.01 8.71 0.30
N PHE A 92 0.21 9.26 0.50
CA PHE A 92 0.57 9.93 1.74
C PHE A 92 1.80 10.82 1.60
N PRO A 93 2.00 11.83 2.47
CA PRO A 93 3.25 12.59 2.51
C PRO A 93 4.33 11.79 3.23
N THR A 94 5.56 11.87 2.75
CA THR A 94 6.72 11.36 3.49
C THR A 94 7.11 12.38 4.57
N TRP A 95 7.01 11.99 5.83
CA TRP A 95 7.45 12.79 6.97
C TRP A 95 8.67 12.14 7.62
N TRP A 96 9.73 12.94 7.81
CA TRP A 96 11.00 12.44 8.35
C TRP A 96 11.53 11.19 7.64
N PHE A 97 11.41 11.16 6.30
CA PHE A 97 11.79 10.04 5.42
C PHE A 97 11.08 8.71 5.74
N GLY A 98 9.96 8.78 6.46
CA GLY A 98 9.13 7.66 6.86
C GLY A 98 7.66 7.86 6.53
N MET A 99 6.84 6.90 6.95
CA MET A 99 5.39 6.99 6.88
C MET A 99 4.85 7.93 7.96
N PRO A 100 3.71 8.62 7.73
CA PRO A 100 2.96 9.26 8.80
C PRO A 100 2.62 8.24 9.91
N ALA A 101 2.56 8.70 11.16
CA ALA A 101 2.32 7.83 12.31
C ALA A 101 1.04 6.99 12.16
N LEU A 102 -0.02 7.58 11.60
CA LEU A 102 -1.30 6.92 11.41
C LEU A 102 -1.18 5.78 10.37
N LEU A 103 -0.46 5.98 9.27
CA LEU A 103 -0.20 4.93 8.28
C LEU A 103 0.72 3.83 8.86
N LYS A 104 1.72 4.22 9.67
CA LYS A 104 2.56 3.21 10.35
C LYS A 104 1.71 2.35 11.27
N GLY A 105 0.79 2.95 12.04
CA GLY A 105 -0.14 2.22 12.89
C GLY A 105 -1.09 1.31 12.09
N TRP A 106 -1.51 1.72 10.89
CA TRP A 106 -2.29 0.88 10.00
C TRP A 106 -1.51 -0.39 9.62
N PHE A 107 -0.23 -0.27 9.26
CA PHE A 107 0.61 -1.45 9.04
C PHE A 107 0.79 -2.30 10.29
N ASP A 108 0.98 -1.68 11.47
CA ASP A 108 1.18 -2.42 12.71
C ASP A 108 -0.05 -3.23 13.14
N ARG A 109 -1.26 -2.75 12.80
CA ARG A 109 -2.51 -3.34 13.27
C ARG A 109 -3.22 -4.17 12.19
N VAL A 110 -3.22 -3.72 10.94
CA VAL A 110 -3.93 -4.42 9.85
C VAL A 110 -3.05 -5.50 9.21
N TRP A 111 -1.73 -5.28 9.11
CA TRP A 111 -0.79 -6.30 8.61
C TRP A 111 -0.37 -7.28 9.69
N ALA A 112 -1.34 -7.76 10.45
CA ALA A 112 -1.13 -8.63 11.59
C ALA A 112 -0.78 -10.08 11.17
N PRO A 113 -0.22 -10.88 12.12
CA PRO A 113 -0.10 -12.32 11.94
C PRO A 113 -1.46 -12.97 11.67
N GLY A 114 -1.48 -13.95 10.77
CA GLY A 114 -2.73 -14.56 10.29
C GLY A 114 -3.42 -13.82 9.15
N VAL A 115 -3.15 -12.50 8.99
CA VAL A 115 -3.69 -11.64 7.92
C VAL A 115 -2.70 -11.49 6.78
N ALA A 116 -1.58 -10.81 7.00
CA ALA A 116 -0.57 -10.52 5.97
C ALA A 116 0.56 -11.54 5.94
N PHE A 117 0.84 -12.18 7.06
CA PHE A 117 1.88 -13.20 7.19
C PHE A 117 1.55 -14.22 8.29
N ALA A 118 2.28 -15.33 8.32
CA ALA A 118 2.29 -16.26 9.44
C ALA A 118 3.69 -16.39 10.03
N HIS A 119 3.77 -16.50 11.35
CA HIS A 119 5.03 -16.83 12.03
C HIS A 119 5.50 -18.22 11.65
N PRO A 120 6.82 -18.46 11.62
CA PRO A 120 7.34 -19.81 11.44
C PRO A 120 6.88 -20.72 12.58
N THR A 121 6.61 -21.97 12.27
CA THR A 121 6.22 -23.00 13.24
C THR A 121 7.43 -23.52 14.05
N GLU A 122 8.64 -23.35 13.50
CA GLU A 122 9.89 -23.78 14.14
C GLU A 122 10.82 -22.60 14.39
N PRO A 123 11.64 -22.63 15.46
CA PRO A 123 12.66 -21.62 15.71
C PRO A 123 13.64 -21.49 14.52
N GLY A 124 13.84 -20.25 14.05
CA GLY A 124 14.68 -19.98 12.89
C GLY A 124 14.03 -20.24 11.52
N GLY A 125 12.76 -20.64 11.49
CA GLY A 125 11.99 -20.79 10.27
C GLY A 125 11.70 -19.45 9.59
N ARG A 126 11.18 -19.52 8.35
CA ARG A 126 10.83 -18.31 7.57
C ARG A 126 9.39 -17.90 7.80
N ILE A 127 9.14 -16.59 7.78
CA ILE A 127 7.80 -16.02 7.72
C ILE A 127 7.12 -16.49 6.42
N THR A 128 5.86 -16.90 6.52
CA THR A 128 5.03 -17.28 5.36
C THR A 128 4.18 -16.10 4.95
N ALA A 129 4.27 -15.70 3.70
CA ALA A 129 3.40 -14.67 3.10
C ALA A 129 1.95 -15.14 3.05
N LYS A 130 1.00 -14.22 3.23
CA LYS A 130 -0.45 -14.52 3.18
C LYS A 130 -1.24 -13.60 2.25
N LEU A 131 -0.63 -12.58 1.68
CA LEU A 131 -1.29 -11.70 0.72
C LEU A 131 -1.11 -12.23 -0.72
N ASP A 132 -1.50 -13.48 -0.93
CA ASP A 132 -1.29 -14.19 -2.20
C ASP A 132 -2.13 -13.62 -3.36
N ARG A 133 -3.18 -12.87 -3.05
CA ARG A 133 -4.01 -12.20 -4.05
C ARG A 133 -3.40 -10.90 -4.55
N LEU A 134 -2.56 -10.25 -3.76
CA LEU A 134 -1.97 -8.97 -4.10
C LEU A 134 -1.00 -9.12 -5.29
N ARG A 135 -1.25 -8.35 -6.35
CA ARG A 135 -0.48 -8.36 -7.61
C ARG A 135 0.28 -7.06 -7.85
N HIS A 136 -0.28 -5.95 -7.37
CA HIS A 136 0.31 -4.62 -7.55
C HIS A 136 0.27 -3.83 -6.26
N CYS A 137 1.37 -3.15 -5.94
CA CYS A 137 1.43 -2.13 -4.91
C CYS A 137 1.97 -0.85 -5.53
N LEU A 138 1.13 0.18 -5.61
CA LEU A 138 1.51 1.50 -6.06
C LEU A 138 1.57 2.45 -4.86
N VAL A 139 2.71 3.12 -4.68
CA VAL A 139 2.88 4.15 -3.67
C VAL A 139 3.02 5.51 -4.35
N VAL A 140 2.17 6.46 -3.99
CA VAL A 140 2.23 7.85 -4.43
C VAL A 140 2.52 8.71 -3.21
N THR A 141 3.67 9.39 -3.19
CA THR A 141 4.09 10.16 -2.02
C THR A 141 4.72 11.49 -2.40
N THR A 142 4.62 12.44 -1.47
CA THR A 142 5.24 13.76 -1.59
C THR A 142 6.37 13.92 -0.57
N LEU A 143 7.45 14.61 -0.94
CA LEU A 143 8.58 14.92 -0.07
C LEU A 143 8.93 16.42 -0.20
N GLY A 144 9.21 17.06 0.93
CA GLY A 144 9.77 18.42 0.93
C GLY A 144 11.23 18.47 0.48
N SER A 145 11.98 17.38 0.64
CA SER A 145 13.39 17.30 0.27
C SER A 145 13.61 17.12 -1.24
N PRO A 146 14.81 17.47 -1.76
CA PRO A 146 15.19 17.17 -3.14
C PRO A 146 15.48 15.67 -3.33
N TRP A 147 15.35 15.21 -4.58
CA TRP A 147 15.50 13.79 -4.94
C TRP A 147 16.90 13.21 -4.59
N TRP A 148 17.96 14.01 -4.71
CA TRP A 148 19.32 13.56 -4.43
C TRP A 148 19.53 13.29 -2.93
N PHE A 149 18.88 14.07 -2.05
CA PHE A 149 19.01 13.86 -0.61
C PHE A 149 18.35 12.54 -0.20
N ASP A 150 17.11 12.26 -0.68
CA ASP A 150 16.44 11.00 -0.44
C ASP A 150 17.23 9.80 -1.00
N ARG A 151 17.76 9.93 -2.23
CA ARG A 151 18.39 8.80 -2.93
C ARG A 151 19.84 8.54 -2.54
N LEU A 152 20.64 9.60 -2.38
CA LEU A 152 22.08 9.49 -2.20
C LEU A 152 22.52 9.60 -0.74
N ILE A 153 21.80 10.38 0.08
CA ILE A 153 22.12 10.56 1.49
C ILE A 153 21.31 9.60 2.36
N MET A 154 19.99 9.60 2.20
CA MET A 154 19.09 8.79 3.01
C MET A 154 18.90 7.36 2.47
N TRP A 155 19.39 7.02 1.26
CA TRP A 155 19.31 5.68 0.67
C TRP A 155 17.88 5.16 0.52
N ARG A 156 16.89 6.06 0.31
CA ARG A 156 15.48 5.75 0.09
C ARG A 156 14.87 4.86 1.18
N PRO A 157 14.91 5.25 2.46
CA PRO A 157 14.53 4.37 3.56
C PRO A 157 13.06 3.94 3.48
N LEU A 158 12.16 4.86 3.15
CA LEU A 158 10.75 4.57 3.00
C LEU A 158 10.51 3.51 1.91
N ARG A 159 11.12 3.67 0.73
CA ARG A 159 11.01 2.67 -0.35
C ARG A 159 11.51 1.30 0.10
N ARG A 160 12.65 1.25 0.78
CA ARG A 160 13.24 -0.01 1.25
C ARG A 160 12.35 -0.72 2.26
N ILE A 161 11.73 0.02 3.18
CA ILE A 161 10.79 -0.53 4.17
C ILE A 161 9.56 -1.10 3.45
N LEU A 162 8.93 -0.32 2.58
CA LEU A 162 7.72 -0.74 1.87
C LEU A 162 8.01 -1.92 0.92
N GLU A 163 9.00 -1.78 0.06
CA GLU A 163 9.32 -2.77 -0.98
C GLU A 163 9.89 -4.07 -0.41
N LYS A 164 10.85 -3.98 0.54
CA LYS A 164 11.58 -5.16 1.02
C LYS A 164 10.96 -5.77 2.26
N ALA A 165 10.67 -4.94 3.28
CA ALA A 165 10.20 -5.47 4.56
C ALA A 165 8.71 -5.81 4.53
N LEU A 166 7.85 -4.99 3.91
CA LEU A 166 6.41 -5.22 3.90
C LEU A 166 5.97 -6.05 2.69
N ILE A 167 6.06 -5.49 1.49
CA ILE A 167 5.59 -6.17 0.27
C ILE A 167 6.42 -7.44 -0.01
N GLY A 168 7.75 -7.34 0.05
CA GLY A 168 8.63 -8.49 -0.21
C GLY A 168 8.43 -9.66 0.76
N THR A 169 7.98 -9.39 1.99
CA THR A 169 7.70 -10.43 3.00
C THR A 169 6.27 -10.97 2.89
N CYS A 170 5.28 -10.09 2.71
CA CYS A 170 3.87 -10.46 2.82
C CYS A 170 3.20 -10.78 1.48
N ALA A 171 3.73 -10.23 0.37
CA ALA A 171 3.22 -10.40 -0.99
C ALA A 171 4.38 -10.47 -2.01
N PRO A 172 5.27 -11.46 -1.94
CA PRO A 172 6.50 -11.51 -2.75
C PRO A 172 6.25 -11.62 -4.26
N GLY A 173 5.04 -11.97 -4.67
CA GLY A 173 4.62 -12.01 -6.07
C GLY A 173 4.09 -10.67 -6.60
N ALA A 174 3.90 -9.67 -5.74
CA ALA A 174 3.37 -8.38 -6.15
C ALA A 174 4.46 -7.50 -6.78
N ARG A 175 4.10 -6.81 -7.88
CA ARG A 175 4.91 -5.74 -8.44
C ARG A 175 4.80 -4.50 -7.54
N PHE A 176 5.95 -3.88 -7.23
CA PHE A 176 6.03 -2.69 -6.40
C PHE A 176 6.49 -1.49 -7.22
N ASP A 177 5.66 -0.45 -7.29
CA ASP A 177 5.95 0.82 -7.92
C ASP A 177 5.82 1.96 -6.91
N MET A 178 6.73 2.95 -6.96
CA MET A 178 6.70 4.12 -6.07
C MET A 178 6.98 5.39 -6.85
N LEU A 179 6.00 6.28 -6.87
CA LEU A 179 6.05 7.61 -7.44
C LEU A 179 6.28 8.62 -6.31
N SER A 180 7.37 9.36 -6.40
CA SER A 180 7.74 10.37 -5.39
C SER A 180 7.78 11.75 -6.03
N LEU A 181 7.03 12.69 -5.48
CA LEU A 181 7.06 14.11 -5.83
C LEU A 181 7.97 14.84 -4.85
N TYR A 182 9.18 15.15 -5.28
CA TYR A 182 10.19 15.82 -4.46
C TYR A 182 9.99 17.35 -4.44
N ASN A 183 10.58 18.07 -3.47
CA ASN A 183 10.44 19.51 -3.27
C ASN A 183 8.97 19.98 -3.34
N ALA A 184 8.09 19.29 -2.68
CA ALA A 184 6.64 19.54 -2.74
C ALA A 184 6.25 20.92 -2.16
N MET A 185 7.11 21.54 -1.33
CA MET A 185 6.89 22.89 -0.77
C MET A 185 7.09 24.02 -1.79
N ALA A 186 7.82 23.77 -2.88
CA ALA A 186 8.08 24.71 -3.96
C ALA A 186 7.61 24.11 -5.29
N LEU A 187 6.34 23.70 -5.33
CA LEU A 187 5.76 23.01 -6.47
C LEU A 187 5.26 24.00 -7.51
N GLU A 188 5.79 23.90 -8.72
CA GLU A 188 5.31 24.64 -9.90
C GLU A 188 4.31 23.80 -10.69
N GLN A 189 3.32 24.45 -11.33
CA GLN A 189 2.27 23.78 -12.08
C GLN A 189 2.80 22.80 -13.15
N PRO A 190 3.78 23.14 -14.00
CA PRO A 190 4.28 22.20 -15.02
C PRO A 190 4.92 20.94 -14.44
N ARG A 191 5.38 21.00 -13.20
CA ARG A 191 5.95 19.87 -12.49
C ARG A 191 4.88 18.98 -11.89
N LEU A 192 3.82 19.60 -11.37
CA LEU A 192 2.63 18.89 -10.92
C LEU A 192 1.99 18.13 -12.10
N ASP A 193 1.78 18.79 -13.23
CA ASP A 193 1.17 18.19 -14.42
C ASP A 193 1.95 16.95 -14.90
N ARG A 194 3.29 17.05 -14.94
CA ARG A 194 4.14 15.90 -15.27
C ARG A 194 4.04 14.77 -14.25
N PHE A 195 3.85 15.10 -12.98
CA PHE A 195 3.69 14.08 -11.95
C PHE A 195 2.33 13.40 -12.04
N LEU A 196 1.27 14.16 -12.33
CA LEU A 196 -0.08 13.62 -12.56
C LEU A 196 -0.10 12.70 -13.78
N ALA A 197 0.55 13.07 -14.89
CA ALA A 197 0.68 12.20 -16.05
C ALA A 197 1.37 10.86 -15.71
N ARG A 198 2.39 10.88 -14.86
CA ARG A 198 3.05 9.64 -14.38
C ARG A 198 2.13 8.77 -13.52
N ILE A 199 1.20 9.37 -12.76
CA ILE A 199 0.18 8.63 -12.02
C ILE A 199 -0.78 7.97 -13.02
N ASP A 200 -1.22 8.70 -14.04
CA ASP A 200 -2.09 8.16 -15.08
C ASP A 200 -1.45 6.96 -15.79
N ASP A 201 -0.19 7.11 -16.21
CA ASP A 201 0.56 6.02 -16.85
C ASP A 201 0.64 4.78 -15.95
N ALA A 202 0.94 4.97 -14.65
CA ALA A 202 1.03 3.87 -13.69
C ALA A 202 -0.33 3.19 -13.45
N VAL A 203 -1.40 3.97 -13.35
CA VAL A 203 -2.77 3.46 -13.16
C VAL A 203 -3.23 2.69 -14.39
N VAL A 204 -2.99 3.22 -15.60
CA VAL A 204 -3.30 2.53 -16.87
C VAL A 204 -2.51 1.23 -16.99
N ASP A 205 -1.20 1.24 -16.68
CA ASP A 205 -0.36 0.04 -16.71
C ASP A 205 -0.89 -1.04 -15.75
N ILE A 206 -1.27 -0.66 -14.53
CA ILE A 206 -1.91 -1.56 -13.57
C ILE A 206 -3.25 -2.07 -14.11
N ALA A 207 -4.07 -1.18 -14.68
CA ALA A 207 -5.40 -1.54 -15.19
C ALA A 207 -5.33 -2.53 -16.35
N GLN A 208 -4.34 -2.40 -17.24
CA GLN A 208 -4.14 -3.23 -18.42
C GLN A 208 -3.32 -4.50 -18.13
N SER A 209 -2.58 -4.55 -17.02
CA SER A 209 -1.79 -5.73 -16.67
C SER A 209 -2.70 -6.93 -16.41
N ARG A 210 -2.45 -8.04 -17.12
CA ARG A 210 -3.10 -9.32 -16.82
C ARG A 210 -2.62 -9.83 -15.46
N PRO A 211 -3.46 -10.53 -14.68
CA PRO A 211 -3.00 -11.21 -13.49
C PRO A 211 -1.87 -12.17 -13.92
N ALA A 212 -0.64 -11.86 -13.47
CA ALA A 212 0.50 -12.71 -13.76
C ALA A 212 0.23 -14.08 -13.14
N GLY A 213 0.35 -15.15 -13.92
CA GLY A 213 0.35 -16.51 -13.40
C GLY A 213 1.39 -16.61 -12.28
N VAL A 214 1.09 -17.41 -11.26
CA VAL A 214 1.88 -17.62 -10.06
C VAL A 214 3.37 -17.72 -10.40
N ARG A 215 4.15 -16.67 -10.13
CA ARG A 215 5.60 -16.77 -10.11
C ARG A 215 5.96 -17.40 -8.77
N LEU A 216 6.57 -18.59 -8.83
CA LEU A 216 7.18 -19.22 -7.65
C LEU A 216 8.14 -18.23 -6.98
N PRO A 217 8.20 -18.19 -5.63
CA PRO A 217 8.98 -17.22 -4.88
C PRO A 217 10.46 -17.26 -5.28
N GLY A 218 10.96 -16.14 -5.79
CA GLY A 218 12.38 -15.94 -6.01
C GLY A 218 13.13 -16.11 -4.68
N ARG A 219 14.19 -16.90 -4.69
CA ARG A 219 15.08 -17.11 -3.54
C ARG A 219 15.73 -15.78 -3.19
N TYR A 220 15.23 -15.10 -2.17
CA TYR A 220 15.98 -14.05 -1.51
C TYR A 220 16.99 -14.72 -0.58
N LEU A 221 18.26 -14.73 -1.00
CA LEU A 221 19.38 -15.04 -0.13
C LEU A 221 19.52 -13.87 0.86
N LEU A 222 19.50 -14.18 2.15
CA LEU A 222 20.00 -13.30 3.21
C LEU A 222 21.51 -13.36 3.21
#